data_216d93648eaed5666c42fffa0bb42347
#
_entry.id   216d93648eaed5666c42fffa0bb42347
#
_cell.length_a   1.000
_cell.length_b   1.000
_cell.length_c   1.000
_cell.angle_alpha   90.00
_cell.angle_beta   90.00
_cell.angle_gamma   90.00
#
_symmetry.space_group_name_H-M   'P 1'
#
loop_
_entity.id
_entity.type
_entity.pdbx_description
1 polymer ?
#
loop_
_entity_poly.entity_id
_entity_poly.type
_entity_poly.pdbx_seq_one_letter_code
_entity_poly.pdbx_strand_id
1 'polypeptide(L)'
;MSRTATESGARDVEVVARLRAGDEAAFRDLVREYGGRLSRLARTFSRNDALIEEAVQETWLAVIRGLAGFEGRAPLQSWMFAILANQTRRLAVRERRQPQACTDAPRFGDPSGEAPAGEDREPGMGRNGMWEMPPTPWGLVDPEAAMLGREVLAVVQTALDGLPESQRQVVLLRNVEGVGANDVCNILGVSDTNLRVLLHRGRARIRRALDEYMREVGSGGRQSRRGSA
;
A
#
# COMPACT_ATOMS: atom_id res chain seq x y z
N MET A 1 1.43 20.56 8.51
CA MET A 1 0.90 19.19 8.30
C MET A 1 -0.48 18.94 8.93
N SER A 2 -1.05 19.85 9.72
CA SER A 2 -2.38 19.66 10.37
C SER A 2 -3.61 19.99 9.49
N ARG A 3 -3.46 20.78 8.42
CA ARG A 3 -4.61 21.22 7.58
C ARG A 3 -5.23 20.09 6.76
N THR A 4 -4.43 19.18 6.19
CA THR A 4 -4.91 18.06 5.36
C THR A 4 -5.69 17.00 6.16
N ALA A 5 -5.37 16.77 7.42
CA ALA A 5 -6.10 15.81 8.27
C ALA A 5 -7.47 16.34 8.68
N THR A 6 -7.60 17.66 8.94
CA THR A 6 -8.86 18.30 9.30
C THR A 6 -9.81 18.39 8.09
N GLU A 7 -9.27 18.68 6.91
CA GLU A 7 -10.02 18.72 5.65
C GLU A 7 -10.53 17.33 5.25
N SER A 8 -9.71 16.28 5.43
CA SER A 8 -10.11 14.89 5.18
C SER A 8 -11.24 14.47 6.14
N GLY A 9 -11.13 14.82 7.44
CA GLY A 9 -12.16 14.48 8.41
C GLY A 9 -13.50 15.15 8.14
N ALA A 10 -13.51 16.43 7.71
CA ALA A 10 -14.74 17.13 7.36
C ALA A 10 -15.41 16.50 6.14
N ARG A 11 -14.63 16.12 5.11
CA ARG A 11 -15.12 15.43 3.93
C ARG A 11 -15.71 14.05 4.29
N ASP A 12 -15.03 13.29 5.16
CA ASP A 12 -15.50 11.99 5.61
C ASP A 12 -16.87 12.09 6.30
N VAL A 13 -17.06 13.09 7.15
CA VAL A 13 -18.34 13.36 7.85
C VAL A 13 -19.47 13.65 6.83
N GLU A 14 -19.21 14.47 5.84
CA GLU A 14 -20.18 14.81 4.79
C GLU A 14 -20.55 13.57 3.95
N VAL A 15 -19.54 12.82 3.48
CA VAL A 15 -19.73 11.60 2.69
C VAL A 15 -20.55 10.59 3.49
N VAL A 16 -20.21 10.35 4.76
CA VAL A 16 -20.94 9.41 5.63
C VAL A 16 -22.38 9.86 5.87
N ALA A 17 -22.65 11.16 6.04
CA ALA A 17 -23.99 11.68 6.20
C ALA A 17 -24.85 11.43 4.95
N ARG A 18 -24.32 11.67 3.76
CA ARG A 18 -24.99 11.39 2.48
C ARG A 18 -25.27 9.91 2.30
N LEU A 19 -24.29 9.06 2.59
CA LEU A 19 -24.44 7.61 2.50
C LEU A 19 -25.50 7.08 3.46
N ARG A 20 -25.61 7.62 4.69
CA ARG A 20 -26.65 7.28 5.66
C ARG A 20 -28.04 7.72 5.21
N ALA A 21 -28.12 8.79 4.43
CA ALA A 21 -29.37 9.25 3.83
C ALA A 21 -29.80 8.43 2.61
N GLY A 22 -29.02 7.41 2.20
CA GLY A 22 -29.30 6.55 1.06
C GLY A 22 -28.95 7.20 -0.29
N ASP A 23 -28.04 8.19 -0.31
CA ASP A 23 -27.60 8.84 -1.55
C ASP A 23 -26.78 7.86 -2.41
N GLU A 24 -27.43 7.32 -3.45
CA GLU A 24 -26.81 6.39 -4.40
C GLU A 24 -25.67 7.01 -5.20
N ALA A 25 -25.71 8.33 -5.45
CA ALA A 25 -24.64 9.02 -6.16
C ALA A 25 -23.38 9.07 -5.28
N ALA A 26 -23.53 9.39 -4.00
CA ALA A 26 -22.43 9.35 -3.03
C ALA A 26 -21.81 7.93 -2.92
N PHE A 27 -22.63 6.89 -2.98
CA PHE A 27 -22.14 5.51 -2.96
C PHE A 27 -21.37 5.16 -4.25
N ARG A 28 -21.87 5.54 -5.41
CA ARG A 28 -21.16 5.32 -6.69
C ARG A 28 -19.82 6.06 -6.73
N ASP A 29 -19.76 7.28 -6.20
CA ASP A 29 -18.52 8.03 -6.10
C ASP A 29 -17.52 7.37 -5.16
N LEU A 30 -17.99 6.87 -4.01
CA LEU A 30 -17.17 6.10 -3.08
C LEU A 30 -16.60 4.83 -3.73
N VAL A 31 -17.43 4.06 -4.45
CA VAL A 31 -17.00 2.85 -5.16
C VAL A 31 -15.96 3.20 -6.24
N ARG A 32 -16.15 4.29 -6.98
CA ARG A 32 -15.20 4.75 -8.00
C ARG A 32 -13.86 5.16 -7.37
N GLU A 33 -13.89 5.84 -6.23
CA GLU A 33 -12.67 6.30 -5.54
C GLU A 33 -11.92 5.14 -4.89
N TYR A 34 -12.61 4.23 -4.22
CA TYR A 34 -11.98 3.21 -3.38
C TYR A 34 -11.91 1.81 -4.00
N GLY A 35 -12.70 1.50 -5.04
CA GLY A 35 -12.74 0.16 -5.60
C GLY A 35 -11.38 -0.37 -6.05
N GLY A 36 -10.64 0.42 -6.84
CA GLY A 36 -9.29 0.05 -7.26
C GLY A 36 -8.27 -0.01 -6.11
N ARG A 37 -8.44 0.83 -5.09
CA ARG A 37 -7.57 0.87 -3.90
C ARG A 37 -7.79 -0.37 -3.02
N LEU A 38 -9.04 -0.78 -2.82
CA LEU A 38 -9.40 -2.01 -2.10
C LEU A 38 -8.86 -3.24 -2.83
N SER A 39 -9.06 -3.33 -4.15
CA SER A 39 -8.53 -4.46 -4.95
C SER A 39 -7.00 -4.53 -4.88
N ARG A 40 -6.31 -3.40 -4.95
CA ARG A 40 -4.84 -3.33 -4.82
C ARG A 40 -4.39 -3.81 -3.45
N LEU A 41 -5.06 -3.39 -2.38
CA LEU A 41 -4.73 -3.85 -1.03
C LEU A 41 -5.05 -5.34 -0.86
N ALA A 42 -6.18 -5.84 -1.37
CA ALA A 42 -6.54 -7.26 -1.32
C ALA A 42 -5.50 -8.15 -1.99
N ARG A 43 -4.92 -7.71 -3.12
CA ARG A 43 -3.83 -8.42 -3.82
C ARG A 43 -2.54 -8.55 -3.01
N THR A 44 -2.37 -7.77 -1.96
CA THR A 44 -1.24 -7.95 -1.05
C THR A 44 -1.42 -9.13 -0.09
N PHE A 45 -2.66 -9.60 0.12
CA PHE A 45 -2.98 -10.71 0.99
C PHE A 45 -3.17 -12.05 0.25
N SER A 46 -3.57 -12.01 -1.02
CA SER A 46 -3.82 -13.20 -1.83
C SER A 46 -3.44 -12.95 -3.28
N ARG A 47 -3.10 -14.04 -3.99
CA ARG A 47 -2.92 -14.05 -5.45
C ARG A 47 -4.12 -14.70 -6.17
N ASN A 48 -5.10 -15.21 -5.43
CA ASN A 48 -6.31 -15.80 -5.99
C ASN A 48 -7.31 -14.68 -6.32
N ASP A 49 -7.52 -14.41 -7.60
CA ASP A 49 -8.40 -13.32 -8.06
C ASP A 49 -9.85 -13.52 -7.60
N ALA A 50 -10.36 -14.76 -7.55
CA ALA A 50 -11.72 -15.04 -7.04
C ALA A 50 -11.85 -14.65 -5.55
N LEU A 51 -10.85 -14.97 -4.72
CA LEU A 51 -10.82 -14.58 -3.32
C LEU A 51 -10.71 -13.04 -3.16
N ILE A 52 -9.93 -12.39 -4.02
CA ILE A 52 -9.79 -10.92 -4.02
C ILE A 52 -11.13 -10.26 -4.32
N GLU A 53 -11.83 -10.72 -5.35
CA GLU A 53 -13.15 -10.21 -5.73
C GLU A 53 -14.17 -10.44 -4.62
N GLU A 54 -14.25 -11.67 -4.05
CA GLU A 54 -15.11 -11.98 -2.92
C GLU A 54 -14.82 -11.07 -1.72
N ALA A 55 -13.54 -10.86 -1.37
CA ALA A 55 -13.13 -10.00 -0.26
C ALA A 55 -13.58 -8.54 -0.46
N VAL A 56 -13.44 -8.01 -1.69
CA VAL A 56 -13.86 -6.65 -2.02
C VAL A 56 -15.38 -6.53 -1.96
N GLN A 57 -16.13 -7.49 -2.49
CA GLN A 57 -17.61 -7.51 -2.43
C GLN A 57 -18.10 -7.57 -0.98
N GLU A 58 -17.56 -8.49 -0.17
CA GLU A 58 -17.91 -8.61 1.25
C GLU A 58 -17.53 -7.33 2.03
N THR A 59 -16.46 -6.65 1.62
CA THR A 59 -16.08 -5.35 2.21
C THR A 59 -17.14 -4.30 1.92
N TRP A 60 -17.63 -4.17 0.69
CA TRP A 60 -18.70 -3.22 0.36
C TRP A 60 -20.00 -3.52 1.12
N LEU A 61 -20.39 -4.78 1.23
CA LEU A 61 -21.54 -5.18 2.03
C LEU A 61 -21.35 -4.83 3.51
N ALA A 62 -20.15 -5.05 4.06
CA ALA A 62 -19.84 -4.71 5.45
C ALA A 62 -19.78 -3.18 5.67
N VAL A 63 -19.28 -2.41 4.70
CA VAL A 63 -19.31 -0.94 4.74
C VAL A 63 -20.75 -0.45 4.80
N ILE A 64 -21.64 -0.89 3.92
CA ILE A 64 -23.06 -0.48 3.90
C ILE A 64 -23.73 -0.78 5.25
N ARG A 65 -23.55 -2.01 5.77
CA ARG A 65 -24.14 -2.42 7.06
C ARG A 65 -23.54 -1.65 8.24
N GLY A 66 -22.24 -1.33 8.18
CA GLY A 66 -21.50 -0.68 9.26
C GLY A 66 -21.59 0.84 9.30
N LEU A 67 -22.07 1.47 8.21
CA LEU A 67 -22.16 2.93 8.12
C LEU A 67 -22.99 3.56 9.23
N ALA A 68 -24.08 2.91 9.67
CA ALA A 68 -24.91 3.41 10.76
C ALA A 68 -24.13 3.56 12.07
N GLY A 69 -23.18 2.65 12.33
CA GLY A 69 -22.34 2.64 13.53
C GLY A 69 -20.98 3.31 13.36
N PHE A 70 -20.68 3.89 12.21
CA PHE A 70 -19.39 4.56 12.00
C PHE A 70 -19.34 5.88 12.79
N GLU A 71 -18.45 5.98 13.78
CA GLU A 71 -18.35 7.11 14.70
C GLU A 71 -17.27 8.14 14.30
N GLY A 72 -16.54 7.92 13.23
CA GLY A 72 -15.46 8.83 12.80
C GLY A 72 -14.21 8.82 13.69
N ARG A 73 -14.02 7.78 14.52
CA ARG A 73 -12.82 7.63 15.38
C ARG A 73 -11.53 7.45 14.55
N ALA A 74 -11.65 6.96 13.34
CA ALA A 74 -10.58 6.85 12.35
C ALA A 74 -11.08 7.41 11.01
N PRO A 75 -10.18 7.81 10.09
CA PRO A 75 -10.55 8.17 8.72
C PRO A 75 -11.39 7.06 8.06
N LEU A 76 -12.36 7.43 7.23
CA LEU A 76 -13.22 6.50 6.50
C LEU A 76 -12.40 5.48 5.70
N GLN A 77 -11.33 5.94 5.08
CA GLN A 77 -10.37 5.09 4.38
C GLN A 77 -9.75 4.02 5.29
N SER A 78 -9.24 4.39 6.45
CA SER A 78 -8.61 3.47 7.39
C SER A 78 -9.60 2.43 7.89
N TRP A 79 -10.85 2.84 8.14
CA TRP A 79 -11.92 1.95 8.54
C TRP A 79 -12.28 0.93 7.45
N MET A 80 -12.41 1.37 6.20
CA MET A 80 -12.67 0.48 5.05
C MET A 80 -11.52 -0.52 4.83
N PHE A 81 -10.27 -0.08 4.94
CA PHE A 81 -9.11 -0.95 4.81
C PHE A 81 -9.01 -1.97 5.95
N ALA A 82 -9.42 -1.62 7.18
CA ALA A 82 -9.50 -2.56 8.29
C ALA A 82 -10.56 -3.65 8.03
N ILE A 83 -11.72 -3.27 7.49
CA ILE A 83 -12.77 -4.23 7.08
C ILE A 83 -12.21 -5.18 6.02
N LEU A 84 -11.58 -4.66 4.95
CA LEU A 84 -11.01 -5.47 3.88
C LEU A 84 -9.96 -6.46 4.43
N ALA A 85 -9.01 -5.99 5.23
CA ALA A 85 -7.97 -6.84 5.81
C ALA A 85 -8.57 -8.00 6.62
N ASN A 86 -9.63 -7.72 7.39
CA ASN A 86 -10.34 -8.73 8.16
C ASN A 86 -11.08 -9.73 7.26
N GLN A 87 -11.78 -9.25 6.21
CA GLN A 87 -12.47 -10.14 5.26
C GLN A 87 -11.48 -11.04 4.53
N THR A 88 -10.40 -10.48 4.00
CA THR A 88 -9.39 -11.25 3.28
C THR A 88 -8.75 -12.33 4.15
N ARG A 89 -8.41 -12.00 5.42
CA ARG A 89 -7.88 -13.02 6.37
C ARG A 89 -8.88 -14.13 6.64
N ARG A 90 -10.17 -13.79 6.82
CA ARG A 90 -11.23 -14.79 7.05
C ARG A 90 -11.40 -15.72 5.85
N LEU A 91 -11.40 -15.18 4.64
CA LEU A 91 -11.52 -15.96 3.40
C LEU A 91 -10.31 -16.85 3.18
N ALA A 92 -9.09 -16.34 3.39
CA ALA A 92 -7.87 -17.11 3.29
C ALA A 92 -7.82 -18.29 4.29
N VAL A 93 -8.35 -18.11 5.51
CA VAL A 93 -8.47 -19.21 6.49
C VAL A 93 -9.51 -20.22 6.04
N ARG A 94 -10.63 -19.77 5.45
CA ARG A 94 -11.69 -20.67 4.92
C ARG A 94 -11.15 -21.48 3.75
N GLU A 95 -10.43 -20.87 2.80
CA GLU A 95 -9.81 -21.55 1.67
C GLU A 95 -8.84 -22.66 2.12
N ARG A 96 -8.01 -22.38 3.13
CA ARG A 96 -7.07 -23.38 3.69
C ARG A 96 -7.76 -24.55 4.39
N ARG A 97 -8.99 -24.38 4.87
CA ARG A 97 -9.77 -25.44 5.52
C ARG A 97 -10.55 -26.30 4.54
N GLN A 98 -10.77 -25.85 3.31
CA GLN A 98 -11.32 -26.67 2.24
C GLN A 98 -10.15 -27.48 1.64
N PRO A 99 -10.19 -28.82 1.64
CA PRO A 99 -9.14 -29.63 1.06
C PRO A 99 -9.19 -29.48 -0.46
N GLN A 100 -8.49 -28.52 -1.00
CA GLN A 100 -8.16 -28.46 -2.41
C GLN A 100 -6.74 -29.01 -2.58
N ALA A 101 -6.62 -29.95 -3.53
CA ALA A 101 -5.37 -30.54 -3.93
C ALA A 101 -4.34 -29.45 -4.32
N CYS A 102 -3.14 -29.63 -3.76
CA CYS A 102 -1.86 -29.09 -4.24
C CYS A 102 -1.77 -27.63 -4.62
N THR A 103 -1.24 -26.81 -3.69
CA THR A 103 -0.11 -25.91 -4.01
C THR A 103 0.46 -25.36 -2.70
N ASP A 104 1.78 -25.44 -2.57
CA ASP A 104 2.57 -24.98 -1.43
C ASP A 104 2.26 -23.51 -1.07
N ALA A 105 1.53 -23.32 0.03
CA ALA A 105 1.36 -22.01 0.62
C ALA A 105 2.49 -21.78 1.63
N PRO A 106 3.23 -20.66 1.56
CA PRO A 106 4.24 -20.34 2.55
C PRO A 106 3.58 -20.18 3.92
N ARG A 107 4.09 -20.94 4.89
CA ARG A 107 3.71 -20.85 6.30
C ARG A 107 3.96 -19.44 6.80
N PHE A 108 2.99 -18.84 7.48
CA PHE A 108 3.21 -17.65 8.30
C PHE A 108 4.32 -17.95 9.30
N GLY A 109 5.49 -17.36 9.07
CA GLY A 109 6.59 -17.42 10.00
C GLY A 109 6.23 -16.69 11.29
N ASP A 110 6.50 -17.37 12.40
CA ASP A 110 6.54 -16.91 13.76
C ASP A 110 7.11 -15.47 13.86
N PRO A 111 6.47 -14.51 14.56
CA PRO A 111 6.97 -13.15 14.73
C PRO A 111 8.23 -13.04 15.64
N SER A 112 8.81 -14.15 16.10
CA SER A 112 9.99 -14.18 16.97
C SER A 112 11.33 -14.22 16.24
N GLY A 113 11.45 -13.68 15.04
CA GLY A 113 12.73 -13.45 14.38
C GLY A 113 13.45 -12.26 15.00
N GLU A 114 14.42 -12.52 15.86
CA GLU A 114 15.40 -11.57 16.39
C GLU A 114 15.97 -10.70 15.27
N ALA A 115 15.87 -9.37 15.44
CA ALA A 115 16.51 -8.42 14.56
C ALA A 115 18.03 -8.50 14.75
N PRO A 116 18.83 -8.78 13.70
CA PRO A 116 20.25 -8.51 13.78
C PRO A 116 20.46 -7.01 13.90
N ALA A 117 21.07 -6.59 15.00
CA ALA A 117 21.62 -5.26 15.17
C ALA A 117 22.74 -5.09 14.14
N GLY A 118 22.46 -4.37 13.07
CA GLY A 118 23.40 -4.00 12.03
C GLY A 118 23.18 -2.52 11.71
N GLU A 119 24.18 -1.73 12.01
CA GLU A 119 24.27 -0.31 11.70
C GLU A 119 24.34 -0.09 10.18
N ASP A 120 23.19 0.07 9.53
CA ASP A 120 23.14 0.68 8.20
C ASP A 120 22.24 1.90 8.27
N ARG A 121 22.86 2.98 8.71
CA ARG A 121 22.26 4.32 8.75
C ARG A 121 22.42 4.94 7.39
N GLU A 122 21.37 4.98 6.60
CA GLU A 122 21.37 5.65 5.32
C GLU A 122 21.45 7.19 5.46
N PRO A 123 22.28 7.89 4.62
CA PRO A 123 22.33 9.34 4.61
C PRO A 123 21.01 9.93 4.10
N GLY A 124 20.43 10.84 4.87
CA GLY A 124 19.24 11.62 4.50
C GLY A 124 17.93 11.24 5.21
N MET A 125 17.96 10.32 6.17
CA MET A 125 16.79 9.94 6.97
C MET A 125 16.91 10.50 8.39
N GLY A 126 16.01 11.42 8.78
CA GLY A 126 15.91 11.95 10.13
C GLY A 126 15.61 10.86 11.17
N ARG A 127 15.88 11.14 12.45
CA ARG A 127 15.71 10.23 13.59
C ARG A 127 14.30 9.66 13.74
N ASN A 128 13.30 10.25 13.07
CA ASN A 128 11.89 9.88 13.07
C ASN A 128 11.44 9.11 11.82
N GLY A 129 12.38 8.67 10.95
CA GLY A 129 12.06 7.91 9.74
C GLY A 129 11.37 8.74 8.65
N MET A 130 11.43 10.07 8.73
CA MET A 130 10.92 11.00 7.73
C MET A 130 12.07 11.54 6.88
N TRP A 131 11.84 11.75 5.59
CA TRP A 131 12.83 12.39 4.71
C TRP A 131 13.06 13.84 5.16
N GLU A 132 14.31 14.23 5.40
CA GLU A 132 14.66 15.63 5.67
C GLU A 132 14.52 16.51 4.42
N MET A 133 14.51 15.92 3.24
CA MET A 133 14.17 16.55 1.97
C MET A 133 13.17 15.65 1.21
N PRO A 134 11.90 16.07 1.02
CA PRO A 134 11.00 15.35 0.13
C PRO A 134 11.51 15.44 -1.31
N PRO A 135 11.41 14.38 -2.13
CA PRO A 135 11.77 14.45 -3.54
C PRO A 135 10.95 15.57 -4.20
N THR A 136 11.60 16.38 -5.00
CA THR A 136 11.00 17.47 -5.77
C THR A 136 9.80 16.94 -6.55
N PRO A 137 8.64 17.64 -6.56
CA PRO A 137 7.51 17.26 -7.41
C PRO A 137 7.99 17.20 -8.85
N TRP A 138 7.77 16.08 -9.51
CA TRP A 138 8.13 15.87 -10.90
C TRP A 138 7.36 16.88 -11.74
N GLY A 139 8.05 17.89 -12.22
CA GLY A 139 7.49 18.94 -13.09
C GLY A 139 6.99 18.32 -14.38
N LEU A 140 5.78 18.66 -14.73
CA LEU A 140 5.09 18.28 -15.96
C LEU A 140 5.83 18.83 -17.20
N VAL A 141 5.82 18.01 -18.27
CA VAL A 141 5.88 18.40 -19.67
C VAL A 141 7.21 18.24 -20.38
N ASP A 142 7.72 17.00 -20.35
CA ASP A 142 8.58 16.54 -21.43
C ASP A 142 8.13 15.11 -21.80
N PRO A 143 7.88 14.77 -23.09
CA PRO A 143 7.51 13.42 -23.52
C PRO A 143 8.55 12.37 -23.11
N GLU A 144 9.85 12.71 -23.13
CA GLU A 144 10.92 11.83 -22.64
C GLU A 144 10.82 11.61 -21.12
N ALA A 145 10.56 12.67 -20.35
CA ALA A 145 10.32 12.56 -18.92
C ALA A 145 9.07 11.74 -18.59
N ALA A 146 8.03 11.82 -19.42
CA ALA A 146 6.81 11.02 -19.27
C ALA A 146 7.03 9.53 -19.63
N MET A 147 7.91 9.22 -20.58
CA MET A 147 8.33 7.84 -20.88
C MET A 147 9.17 7.27 -19.76
N LEU A 148 10.20 8.00 -19.32
CA LEU A 148 11.06 7.65 -18.19
C LEU A 148 10.23 7.45 -16.92
N GLY A 149 9.23 8.30 -16.70
CA GLY A 149 8.30 8.17 -15.57
C GLY A 149 7.50 6.86 -15.61
N ARG A 150 7.08 6.38 -16.78
CA ARG A 150 6.38 5.09 -16.93
C ARG A 150 7.30 3.89 -16.69
N GLU A 151 8.53 3.95 -17.17
CA GLU A 151 9.53 2.92 -16.93
C GLU A 151 9.89 2.82 -15.45
N VAL A 152 10.15 3.96 -14.79
CA VAL A 152 10.39 4.02 -13.34
C VAL A 152 9.21 3.46 -12.56
N LEU A 153 7.96 3.79 -12.94
CA LEU A 153 6.78 3.23 -12.30
C LEU A 153 6.68 1.72 -12.48
N ALA A 154 7.05 1.18 -13.65
CA ALA A 154 7.08 -0.25 -13.89
C ALA A 154 8.13 -0.96 -13.01
N VAL A 155 9.31 -0.35 -12.86
CA VAL A 155 10.37 -0.85 -11.95
C VAL A 155 9.88 -0.85 -10.50
N VAL A 156 9.25 0.23 -10.05
CA VAL A 156 8.68 0.31 -8.69
C VAL A 156 7.60 -0.75 -8.50
N GLN A 157 6.71 -0.95 -9.48
CA GLN A 157 5.66 -1.97 -9.40
C GLN A 157 6.26 -3.38 -9.31
N THR A 158 7.24 -3.69 -10.17
CA THR A 158 7.96 -4.98 -10.13
C THR A 158 8.65 -5.20 -8.78
N ALA A 159 9.29 -4.16 -8.26
CA ALA A 159 9.94 -4.23 -6.95
C ALA A 159 8.93 -4.44 -5.81
N LEU A 160 7.77 -3.78 -5.86
CA LEU A 160 6.66 -3.97 -4.91
C LEU A 160 6.13 -5.41 -4.94
N ASP A 161 5.94 -5.97 -6.14
CA ASP A 161 5.43 -7.33 -6.32
C ASP A 161 6.42 -8.39 -5.83
N GLY A 162 7.72 -8.09 -5.87
CA GLY A 162 8.79 -8.91 -5.32
C GLY A 162 9.00 -8.79 -3.79
N LEU A 163 8.29 -7.87 -3.11
CA LEU A 163 8.39 -7.76 -1.66
C LEU A 163 7.69 -8.93 -0.95
N PRO A 164 8.19 -9.39 0.21
CA PRO A 164 7.42 -10.21 1.13
C PRO A 164 6.09 -9.55 1.48
N GLU A 165 5.06 -10.36 1.70
CA GLU A 165 3.68 -9.91 1.93
C GLU A 165 3.59 -8.78 2.96
N SER A 166 4.15 -8.98 4.16
CA SER A 166 4.10 -7.98 5.24
C SER A 166 4.78 -6.65 4.88
N GLN A 167 5.91 -6.69 4.15
CA GLN A 167 6.60 -5.48 3.70
C GLN A 167 5.77 -4.75 2.63
N ARG A 168 5.20 -5.49 1.67
CA ARG A 168 4.35 -4.95 0.61
C ARG A 168 3.10 -4.27 1.18
N GLN A 169 2.41 -4.92 2.14
CA GLN A 169 1.24 -4.37 2.82
C GLN A 169 1.56 -3.05 3.53
N VAL A 170 2.64 -3.02 4.29
CA VAL A 170 3.07 -1.83 5.04
C VAL A 170 3.46 -0.70 4.10
N VAL A 171 4.25 -0.97 3.05
CA VAL A 171 4.65 0.04 2.06
C VAL A 171 3.44 0.57 1.30
N LEU A 172 2.52 -0.30 0.87
CA LEU A 172 1.30 0.13 0.19
C LEU A 172 0.47 1.07 1.06
N LEU A 173 0.15 0.65 2.28
CA LEU A 173 -0.69 1.44 3.19
C LEU A 173 -0.04 2.79 3.57
N ARG A 174 1.26 2.79 3.88
CA ARG A 174 1.96 4.02 4.33
C ARG A 174 2.35 4.96 3.21
N ASN A 175 2.87 4.44 2.09
CA ASN A 175 3.49 5.27 1.05
C ASN A 175 2.56 5.54 -0.12
N VAL A 176 1.69 4.60 -0.49
CA VAL A 176 0.76 4.75 -1.61
C VAL A 176 -0.59 5.28 -1.14
N GLU A 177 -1.13 4.69 -0.09
CA GLU A 177 -2.46 5.03 0.43
C GLU A 177 -2.43 6.16 1.49
N GLY A 178 -1.26 6.53 2.01
CA GLY A 178 -1.10 7.62 2.97
C GLY A 178 -1.70 7.36 4.35
N VAL A 179 -1.98 6.11 4.71
CA VAL A 179 -2.60 5.73 5.99
C VAL A 179 -1.68 6.06 7.16
N GLY A 180 -2.23 6.58 8.26
CA GLY A 180 -1.48 6.89 9.48
C GLY A 180 -0.79 5.65 10.09
N ALA A 181 0.34 5.85 10.80
CA ALA A 181 1.10 4.72 11.36
C ALA A 181 0.26 3.87 12.32
N ASN A 182 -0.47 4.52 13.22
CA ASN A 182 -1.35 3.84 14.18
C ASN A 182 -2.44 3.03 13.48
N ASP A 183 -3.04 3.59 12.42
CA ASP A 183 -4.07 2.90 11.65
C ASP A 183 -3.49 1.68 10.92
N VAL A 184 -2.28 1.80 10.34
CA VAL A 184 -1.60 0.66 9.72
C VAL A 184 -1.33 -0.44 10.75
N CYS A 185 -0.86 -0.09 11.96
CA CYS A 185 -0.68 -1.05 13.04
C CYS A 185 -2.00 -1.77 13.37
N ASN A 186 -3.11 -1.04 13.46
CA ASN A 186 -4.44 -1.60 13.72
C ASN A 186 -4.94 -2.48 12.57
N ILE A 187 -4.79 -2.03 11.31
CA ILE A 187 -5.22 -2.77 10.11
C ILE A 187 -4.46 -4.10 9.98
N LEU A 188 -3.14 -4.07 10.18
CA LEU A 188 -2.29 -5.24 9.97
C LEU A 188 -2.08 -6.09 11.23
N GLY A 189 -2.40 -5.56 12.40
CA GLY A 189 -2.17 -6.23 13.69
C GLY A 189 -0.67 -6.32 14.05
N VAL A 190 0.11 -5.29 13.70
CA VAL A 190 1.56 -5.22 13.98
C VAL A 190 1.89 -4.14 14.99
N SER A 191 2.99 -4.30 15.74
CA SER A 191 3.49 -3.26 16.63
C SER A 191 4.13 -2.10 15.86
N ASP A 192 4.22 -0.91 16.46
CA ASP A 192 4.88 0.25 15.85
C ASP A 192 6.36 -0.04 15.54
N THR A 193 7.05 -0.75 16.43
CA THR A 193 8.44 -1.17 16.19
C THR A 193 8.56 -2.06 14.96
N ASN A 194 7.68 -3.07 14.82
CA ASN A 194 7.68 -3.96 13.67
C ASN A 194 7.29 -3.21 12.38
N LEU A 195 6.31 -2.28 12.46
CA LEU A 195 5.95 -1.41 11.35
C LEU A 195 7.17 -0.66 10.79
N ARG A 196 7.97 -0.06 11.66
CA ARG A 196 9.19 0.68 11.24
C ARG A 196 10.20 -0.23 10.56
N VAL A 197 10.44 -1.42 11.11
CA VAL A 197 11.36 -2.42 10.52
C VAL A 197 10.88 -2.86 9.14
N LEU A 198 9.58 -3.18 9.00
CA LEU A 198 9.01 -3.61 7.73
C LEU A 198 9.06 -2.50 6.67
N LEU A 199 8.75 -1.25 7.05
CA LEU A 199 8.89 -0.08 6.18
C LEU A 199 10.31 0.13 5.70
N HIS A 200 11.27 0.09 6.63
CA HIS A 200 12.69 0.27 6.30
C HIS A 200 13.15 -0.79 5.29
N ARG A 201 12.88 -2.07 5.57
CA ARG A 201 13.27 -3.18 4.69
C ARG A 201 12.59 -3.09 3.32
N GLY A 202 11.29 -2.76 3.28
CA GLY A 202 10.56 -2.61 2.02
C GLY A 202 11.10 -1.45 1.16
N ARG A 203 11.34 -0.29 1.78
CA ARG A 203 11.91 0.87 1.10
C ARG A 203 13.32 0.62 0.58
N ALA A 204 14.17 -0.05 1.38
CA ALA A 204 15.53 -0.39 0.96
C ALA A 204 15.56 -1.29 -0.27
N ARG A 205 14.64 -2.26 -0.37
CA ARG A 205 14.53 -3.13 -1.56
C ARG A 205 14.07 -2.36 -2.79
N ILE A 206 13.06 -1.49 -2.66
CA ILE A 206 12.58 -0.66 -3.77
C ILE A 206 13.69 0.28 -4.25
N ARG A 207 14.42 0.93 -3.31
CA ARG A 207 15.55 1.79 -3.65
C ARG A 207 16.61 1.02 -4.43
N ARG A 208 16.99 -0.18 -3.97
CA ARG A 208 17.98 -1.01 -4.68
C ARG A 208 17.55 -1.31 -6.12
N ALA A 209 16.29 -1.66 -6.35
CA ALA A 209 15.77 -1.90 -7.69
C ALA A 209 15.83 -0.64 -8.57
N LEU A 210 15.53 0.53 -8.01
CA LEU A 210 15.67 1.81 -8.71
C LEU A 210 17.13 2.16 -9.01
N ASP A 211 18.04 1.94 -8.07
CA ASP A 211 19.47 2.20 -8.27
C ASP A 211 20.08 1.26 -9.33
N GLU A 212 19.63 0.02 -9.41
CA GLU A 212 20.00 -0.94 -10.45
C GLU A 212 19.52 -0.46 -11.82
N TYR A 213 18.24 -0.10 -11.94
CA TYR A 213 17.68 0.45 -13.17
C TYR A 213 18.41 1.73 -13.63
N MET A 214 18.66 2.68 -12.73
CA MET A 214 19.36 3.92 -13.07
C MET A 214 20.80 3.69 -13.51
N ARG A 215 21.47 2.66 -12.97
CA ARG A 215 22.82 2.26 -13.47
C ARG A 215 22.77 1.66 -14.87
N GLU A 216 21.78 0.86 -15.17
CA GLU A 216 21.59 0.26 -16.51
C GLU A 216 21.31 1.35 -17.55
N VAL A 217 20.39 2.26 -17.29
CA VAL A 217 20.08 3.39 -18.19
C VAL A 217 21.31 4.31 -18.37
N GLY A 218 22.03 4.62 -17.28
CA GLY A 218 23.24 5.45 -17.32
C GLY A 218 24.42 4.82 -18.06
N SER A 219 24.52 3.48 -18.08
CA SER A 219 25.55 2.75 -18.84
C SER A 219 25.23 2.62 -20.32
N GLY A 220 23.95 2.43 -20.67
CA GLY A 220 23.49 2.37 -22.06
C GLY A 220 23.72 3.67 -22.85
N GLY A 221 23.52 4.83 -22.19
CA GLY A 221 23.75 6.15 -22.79
C GLY A 221 25.23 6.47 -23.09
N ARG A 222 26.18 5.80 -22.43
CA ARG A 222 27.61 5.98 -22.70
C ARG A 222 28.13 5.15 -23.88
N GLN A 223 27.52 4.04 -24.21
CA GLN A 223 27.94 3.22 -25.37
C GLN A 223 27.46 3.81 -26.68
N SER A 224 26.32 4.47 -26.73
CA SER A 224 25.79 5.15 -27.93
C SER A 224 26.66 6.35 -28.36
N ARG A 225 27.36 7.01 -27.43
CA ARG A 225 28.24 8.16 -27.75
C ARG A 225 29.67 7.79 -28.17
N ARG A 226 30.10 6.53 -28.02
CA ARG A 226 31.45 6.07 -28.45
C ARG A 226 31.47 5.44 -29.83
N GLY A 227 30.32 5.24 -30.49
CA GLY A 227 30.21 4.65 -31.83
C GLY A 227 30.07 5.66 -32.97
N SER A 228 30.17 6.98 -32.73
CA SER A 228 30.07 8.05 -33.73
C SER A 228 31.30 8.97 -33.70
N ALA A 229 32.49 8.39 -33.76
CA ALA A 229 33.72 9.09 -34.01
C ALA A 229 34.57 8.37 -35.08
#